data_7825c32b0be000541ff14b72e68eaa99
#
_entry.id   7825c32b0be000541ff14b72e68eaa99
#
_cell.length_a   1.000
_cell.length_b   1.000
_cell.length_c   1.000
_cell.angle_alpha   90.00
_cell.angle_beta   90.00
_cell.angle_gamma   90.00
#
_symmetry.space_group_name_H-M   'P 1'
#
loop_
_entity.id
_entity.type
_entity.pdbx_description
1 polymer ?
#
loop_
_entity_poly.entity_id
_entity_poly.type
_entity_poly.pdbx_seq_one_letter_code
_entity_poly.pdbx_strand_id
1 'polypeptide(L)'
;MPELQADELIRRTLAGERVPLARALSWVENEHPNATALLDACFGRTGGAFRLGITGPPGAGKSTLVTQLAKEYRARGEKVAVVAVDPTSPFSGGALLGDRVRMNELSGDDGVFIRSMATRGSMGGLAVHTAQACDVLDAAGFERILIETVGVGQSELEVAQTADSTAVVLVPESGDAVQAMKAGLMEIADLFVINKSDREGADRAAQAIRSALHLRARTSEWVIPVLLTAASIGRGVNELVEAFERHLAWLTETGTLERRRRQRLEQRLESLVRERLWEDFRSQVPEGAWRDALATLGERRETPNRLAERLVRNGGPKPGPTEPREH
;
A
#
# COMPACT_ATOMS: atom_id res chain seq x y z
N MET A 1 16.87 21.56 -17.56
CA MET A 1 16.86 20.32 -18.38
C MET A 1 15.57 20.35 -19.20
N PRO A 2 15.59 20.08 -20.53
CA PRO A 2 14.37 20.10 -21.34
C PRO A 2 13.34 19.11 -20.74
N GLU A 3 12.08 19.53 -20.69
CA GLU A 3 10.98 18.63 -20.35
C GLU A 3 10.95 17.51 -21.39
N LEU A 4 11.15 16.27 -20.93
CA LEU A 4 10.91 15.11 -21.77
C LEU A 4 9.41 15.13 -22.15
N GLN A 5 9.11 14.97 -23.45
CA GLN A 5 7.73 14.74 -23.87
C GLN A 5 7.16 13.56 -23.07
N ALA A 6 5.88 13.59 -22.72
CA ALA A 6 5.25 12.59 -21.86
C ALA A 6 5.50 11.15 -22.37
N ASP A 7 5.33 10.92 -23.67
CA ASP A 7 5.53 9.61 -24.29
C ASP A 7 6.97 9.09 -24.14
N GLU A 8 7.96 9.97 -24.27
CA GLU A 8 9.36 9.60 -24.09
C GLU A 8 9.66 9.25 -22.63
N LEU A 9 9.11 9.99 -21.67
CA LEU A 9 9.25 9.67 -20.26
C LEU A 9 8.60 8.31 -19.94
N ILE A 10 7.40 8.04 -20.45
CA ILE A 10 6.69 6.76 -20.28
C ILE A 10 7.54 5.62 -20.86
N ARG A 11 8.00 5.75 -22.11
CA ARG A 11 8.83 4.74 -22.76
C ARG A 11 10.09 4.41 -21.95
N ARG A 12 10.80 5.40 -21.46
CA ARG A 12 12.02 5.24 -20.66
C ARG A 12 11.74 4.68 -19.26
N THR A 13 10.59 5.02 -18.69
CA THR A 13 10.12 4.43 -17.43
C THR A 13 9.91 2.92 -17.61
N LEU A 14 9.23 2.51 -18.67
CA LEU A 14 8.99 1.10 -18.98
C LEU A 14 10.28 0.33 -19.36
N ALA A 15 11.35 1.06 -19.72
CA ALA A 15 12.70 0.50 -19.89
C ALA A 15 13.46 0.38 -18.55
N GLY A 16 12.89 0.79 -17.42
CA GLY A 16 13.49 0.71 -16.09
C GLY A 16 14.55 1.78 -15.80
N GLU A 17 14.61 2.88 -16.59
CA GLU A 17 15.57 3.93 -16.37
C GLU A 17 15.27 4.72 -15.09
N ARG A 18 16.25 4.83 -14.18
CA ARG A 18 16.05 5.38 -12.81
C ARG A 18 15.48 6.80 -12.76
N VAL A 19 15.99 7.73 -13.60
CA VAL A 19 15.56 9.14 -13.58
C VAL A 19 14.14 9.30 -14.13
N PRO A 20 13.78 8.74 -15.30
CA PRO A 20 12.40 8.69 -15.76
C PRO A 20 11.45 8.03 -14.76
N LEU A 21 11.82 6.88 -14.20
CA LEU A 21 11.04 6.17 -13.19
C LEU A 21 10.75 7.03 -11.96
N ALA A 22 11.76 7.73 -11.42
CA ALA A 22 11.57 8.63 -10.29
C ALA A 22 10.60 9.78 -10.61
N ARG A 23 10.61 10.30 -11.84
CA ARG A 23 9.66 11.34 -12.31
C ARG A 23 8.26 10.78 -12.51
N ALA A 24 8.15 9.59 -13.10
CA ALA A 24 6.88 8.89 -13.29
C ALA A 24 6.16 8.63 -11.95
N LEU A 25 6.91 8.17 -10.94
CA LEU A 25 6.37 8.02 -9.59
C LEU A 25 5.94 9.35 -8.96
N SER A 26 6.64 10.45 -9.26
CA SER A 26 6.21 11.78 -8.83
C SER A 26 4.94 12.25 -9.55
N TRP A 27 4.71 11.83 -10.80
CA TRP A 27 3.44 12.09 -11.49
C TRP A 27 2.28 11.40 -10.79
N VAL A 28 2.47 10.13 -10.42
CA VAL A 28 1.45 9.37 -9.68
C VAL A 28 1.15 10.03 -8.32
N GLU A 29 2.20 10.34 -7.54
CA GLU A 29 2.06 10.91 -6.20
C GLU A 29 1.42 12.31 -6.18
N ASN A 30 1.62 13.10 -7.24
CA ASN A 30 1.11 14.47 -7.35
C ASN A 30 -0.10 14.60 -8.28
N GLU A 31 -0.74 13.50 -8.69
CA GLU A 31 -1.91 13.49 -9.57
C GLU A 31 -1.69 14.33 -10.85
N HIS A 32 -0.48 14.20 -11.41
CA HIS A 32 -0.11 14.95 -12.61
C HIS A 32 -1.05 14.58 -13.78
N PRO A 33 -1.42 15.53 -14.68
CA PRO A 33 -2.30 15.24 -15.83
C PRO A 33 -1.88 14.04 -16.69
N ASN A 34 -0.59 13.77 -16.81
CA ASN A 34 -0.06 12.63 -17.56
C ASN A 34 -0.01 11.31 -16.74
N ALA A 35 -0.43 11.29 -15.47
CA ALA A 35 -0.41 10.09 -14.65
C ALA A 35 -1.33 9.00 -15.21
N THR A 36 -2.51 9.37 -15.70
CA THR A 36 -3.45 8.42 -16.32
C THR A 36 -2.81 7.73 -17.54
N ALA A 37 -2.22 8.49 -18.46
CA ALA A 37 -1.56 7.93 -19.64
C ALA A 37 -0.38 7.00 -19.27
N LEU A 38 0.37 7.36 -18.22
CA LEU A 38 1.43 6.50 -17.68
C LEU A 38 0.85 5.17 -17.15
N LEU A 39 -0.20 5.23 -16.32
CA LEU A 39 -0.84 4.06 -15.72
C LEU A 39 -1.47 3.15 -16.77
N ASP A 40 -2.11 3.72 -17.79
CA ASP A 40 -2.66 2.97 -18.93
C ASP A 40 -1.55 2.21 -19.67
N ALA A 41 -0.40 2.85 -19.92
CA ALA A 41 0.75 2.23 -20.56
C ALA A 41 1.40 1.12 -19.69
N CYS A 42 1.32 1.25 -18.35
CA CYS A 42 1.84 0.26 -17.41
C CYS A 42 0.92 -0.96 -17.28
N PHE A 43 -0.41 -0.79 -17.34
CA PHE A 43 -1.40 -1.79 -16.92
C PHE A 43 -1.19 -3.18 -17.55
N GLY A 44 -0.97 -3.25 -18.85
CA GLY A 44 -0.73 -4.51 -19.56
C GLY A 44 0.60 -5.20 -19.25
N ARG A 45 1.48 -4.57 -18.46
CA ARG A 45 2.81 -5.07 -18.07
C ARG A 45 2.90 -5.37 -16.58
N THR A 46 1.80 -5.23 -15.83
CA THR A 46 1.73 -5.52 -14.40
C THR A 46 1.35 -6.96 -14.12
N GLY A 47 1.58 -7.40 -12.91
CA GLY A 47 1.22 -8.75 -12.43
C GLY A 47 2.40 -9.70 -12.33
N GLY A 48 3.61 -9.29 -12.75
CA GLY A 48 4.85 -10.05 -12.63
C GLY A 48 5.52 -9.94 -11.26
N ALA A 49 5.47 -8.77 -10.66
CA ALA A 49 6.08 -8.54 -9.36
C ALA A 49 5.32 -9.22 -8.21
N PHE A 50 6.07 -9.69 -7.20
CA PHE A 50 5.52 -10.11 -5.93
C PHE A 50 5.65 -8.97 -4.90
N ARG A 51 4.51 -8.55 -4.32
CA ARG A 51 4.42 -7.41 -3.41
C ARG A 51 4.42 -7.88 -1.97
N LEU A 52 5.43 -7.49 -1.22
CA LEU A 52 5.65 -7.87 0.18
C LEU A 52 5.35 -6.68 1.09
N GLY A 53 4.33 -6.80 1.93
CA GLY A 53 3.98 -5.82 2.93
C GLY A 53 4.74 -6.07 4.24
N ILE A 54 5.41 -5.06 4.76
CA ILE A 54 6.13 -5.10 6.04
C ILE A 54 5.51 -4.06 6.96
N THR A 55 4.75 -4.50 7.93
CA THR A 55 4.01 -3.62 8.85
C THR A 55 4.26 -4.00 10.32
N GLY A 56 3.76 -3.19 11.24
CA GLY A 56 3.93 -3.39 12.69
C GLY A 56 4.27 -2.10 13.42
N PRO A 57 4.36 -2.12 14.77
CA PRO A 57 4.53 -0.92 15.59
C PRO A 57 5.82 -0.16 15.27
N PRO A 58 5.85 1.15 15.62
CA PRO A 58 7.07 1.96 15.48
C PRO A 58 8.20 1.36 16.32
N GLY A 59 9.43 1.47 15.83
CA GLY A 59 10.59 0.93 16.54
C GLY A 59 10.76 -0.59 16.43
N ALA A 60 9.88 -1.33 15.76
CA ALA A 60 10.03 -2.79 15.57
C ALA A 60 11.21 -3.18 14.67
N GLY A 61 11.85 -2.22 14.00
CA GLY A 61 13.01 -2.46 13.14
C GLY A 61 12.65 -2.87 11.72
N LYS A 62 11.47 -2.44 11.23
CA LYS A 62 10.98 -2.72 9.89
C LYS A 62 11.95 -2.29 8.79
N SER A 63 12.43 -1.04 8.83
CA SER A 63 13.34 -0.51 7.81
C SER A 63 14.67 -1.27 7.75
N THR A 64 15.19 -1.70 8.91
CA THR A 64 16.38 -2.58 8.96
C THR A 64 16.06 -3.94 8.34
N LEU A 65 14.90 -4.51 8.64
CA LEU A 65 14.48 -5.79 8.10
C LEU A 65 14.26 -5.70 6.58
N VAL A 66 13.63 -4.62 6.09
CA VAL A 66 13.43 -4.36 4.65
C VAL A 66 14.78 -4.23 3.93
N THR A 67 15.76 -3.55 4.55
CA THR A 67 17.12 -3.46 4.00
C THR A 67 17.78 -4.84 3.85
N GLN A 68 17.64 -5.70 4.85
CA GLN A 68 18.19 -7.06 4.80
C GLN A 68 17.45 -7.95 3.79
N LEU A 69 16.11 -7.86 3.74
CA LEU A 69 15.30 -8.56 2.72
C LEU A 69 15.71 -8.15 1.30
N ALA A 70 15.89 -6.83 1.07
CA ALA A 70 16.35 -6.35 -0.23
C ALA A 70 17.71 -6.91 -0.61
N LYS A 71 18.67 -6.99 0.34
CA LYS A 71 19.98 -7.60 0.11
C LYS A 71 19.89 -9.09 -0.24
N GLU A 72 19.03 -9.85 0.46
CA GLU A 72 18.84 -11.27 0.20
C GLU A 72 18.23 -11.53 -1.19
N TYR A 73 17.20 -10.76 -1.59
CA TYR A 73 16.64 -10.86 -2.93
C TYR A 73 17.64 -10.40 -4.00
N ARG A 74 18.44 -9.37 -3.73
CA ARG A 74 19.53 -8.96 -4.63
C ARG A 74 20.61 -10.01 -4.78
N ALA A 75 20.96 -10.71 -3.72
CA ALA A 75 21.90 -11.84 -3.77
C ALA A 75 21.39 -13.00 -4.63
N ARG A 76 20.06 -13.14 -4.78
CA ARG A 76 19.39 -14.09 -5.68
C ARG A 76 19.31 -13.58 -7.11
N GLY A 77 19.80 -12.38 -7.42
CA GLY A 77 19.81 -11.77 -8.74
C GLY A 77 18.53 -10.99 -9.10
N GLU A 78 17.55 -10.90 -8.19
CA GLU A 78 16.25 -10.28 -8.44
C GLU A 78 16.31 -8.75 -8.32
N LYS A 79 15.55 -8.03 -9.15
CA LYS A 79 15.40 -6.56 -9.03
C LYS A 79 14.38 -6.24 -7.94
N VAL A 80 14.78 -5.36 -7.02
CA VAL A 80 14.00 -5.03 -5.82
C VAL A 80 13.61 -3.55 -5.80
N ALA A 81 12.33 -3.26 -5.63
CA ALA A 81 11.87 -1.92 -5.30
C ALA A 81 11.44 -1.86 -3.83
N VAL A 82 11.74 -0.75 -3.16
CA VAL A 82 11.27 -0.45 -1.81
C VAL A 82 10.38 0.79 -1.85
N VAL A 83 9.16 0.65 -1.35
CA VAL A 83 8.18 1.73 -1.20
C VAL A 83 7.95 1.95 0.28
N ALA A 84 8.56 3.01 0.82
CA ALA A 84 8.35 3.42 2.22
C ALA A 84 7.14 4.37 2.29
N VAL A 85 6.10 3.94 3.00
CA VAL A 85 4.84 4.66 3.14
C VAL A 85 4.83 5.40 4.46
N ASP A 86 4.97 6.72 4.41
CA ASP A 86 5.01 7.60 5.59
C ASP A 86 3.70 8.38 5.70
N PRO A 87 2.93 8.20 6.79
CA PRO A 87 1.84 9.12 7.08
C PRO A 87 2.45 10.51 7.32
N THR A 88 2.15 11.46 6.44
CA THR A 88 2.64 12.85 6.54
C THR A 88 2.41 13.43 7.92
N SER A 89 3.46 14.02 8.48
CA SER A 89 3.29 14.98 9.56
C SER A 89 2.38 16.11 9.06
N PRO A 90 1.22 16.39 9.70
CA PRO A 90 0.34 17.49 9.32
C PRO A 90 1.04 18.86 9.40
N PHE A 91 2.24 18.92 9.98
CA PHE A 91 3.01 20.14 10.22
C PHE A 91 4.13 20.41 9.20
N SER A 92 4.66 19.41 8.51
CA SER A 92 5.83 19.59 7.63
C SER A 92 5.55 19.35 6.13
N GLY A 93 4.41 18.77 5.76
CA GLY A 93 4.02 18.57 4.36
C GLY A 93 4.97 17.70 3.51
N GLY A 94 5.94 17.05 4.12
CA GLY A 94 6.93 16.21 3.44
C GLY A 94 7.23 14.91 4.19
N ALA A 95 7.62 13.87 3.47
CA ALA A 95 8.10 12.62 4.05
C ALA A 95 9.33 12.89 4.93
N LEU A 96 9.36 12.31 6.13
CA LEU A 96 10.51 12.41 7.02
C LEU A 96 11.75 11.83 6.33
N LEU A 97 12.75 12.67 6.06
CA LEU A 97 14.04 12.31 5.43
C LEU A 97 14.81 11.17 6.15
N GLY A 98 14.36 10.77 7.34
CA GLY A 98 15.04 9.79 8.19
C GLY A 98 15.16 8.40 7.59
N ASP A 99 14.23 7.96 6.74
CA ASP A 99 14.25 6.60 6.20
C ASP A 99 15.23 6.42 5.05
N ARG A 100 15.47 7.46 4.26
CA ARG A 100 16.53 7.43 3.21
C ARG A 100 17.93 7.23 3.80
N VAL A 101 18.19 7.80 4.97
CA VAL A 101 19.51 7.69 5.63
C VAL A 101 19.77 6.24 6.09
N ARG A 102 18.73 5.51 6.47
CA ARG A 102 18.84 4.13 6.95
C ARG A 102 19.06 3.10 5.85
N MET A 103 18.72 3.43 4.59
CA MET A 103 18.86 2.54 3.42
C MET A 103 20.04 2.93 2.51
N ASN A 104 20.96 3.78 2.98
CA ASN A 104 22.12 4.23 2.20
C ASN A 104 23.00 3.07 1.67
N GLU A 105 23.00 1.93 2.35
CA GLU A 105 23.75 0.75 1.94
C GLU A 105 23.27 0.12 0.62
N LEU A 106 22.04 0.43 0.20
CA LEU A 106 21.43 -0.08 -1.04
C LEU A 106 21.49 0.95 -2.18
N SER A 107 21.88 2.19 -1.90
CA SER A 107 21.80 3.30 -2.86
C SER A 107 22.73 3.19 -4.07
N GLY A 108 23.75 2.34 -3.98
CA GLY A 108 24.73 2.07 -5.06
C GLY A 108 24.40 0.88 -5.94
N ASP A 109 23.34 0.11 -5.64
CA ASP A 109 22.95 -1.07 -6.43
C ASP A 109 21.93 -0.67 -7.51
N ASP A 110 22.28 -0.87 -8.78
CA ASP A 110 21.40 -0.55 -9.91
C ASP A 110 20.14 -1.45 -9.97
N GLY A 111 20.15 -2.59 -9.34
CA GLY A 111 19.01 -3.49 -9.20
C GLY A 111 18.07 -3.11 -8.05
N VAL A 112 18.37 -2.04 -7.29
CA VAL A 112 17.50 -1.55 -6.21
C VAL A 112 16.97 -0.17 -6.51
N PHE A 113 15.66 0.03 -6.30
CA PHE A 113 15.01 1.33 -6.37
C PHE A 113 14.27 1.62 -5.06
N ILE A 114 14.47 2.81 -4.48
CA ILE A 114 13.85 3.19 -3.21
C ILE A 114 13.03 4.46 -3.41
N ARG A 115 11.76 4.42 -2.99
CA ARG A 115 10.85 5.56 -3.00
C ARG A 115 10.16 5.71 -1.65
N SER A 116 10.27 6.90 -1.05
CA SER A 116 9.40 7.30 0.06
C SER A 116 8.17 8.00 -0.49
N MET A 117 7.00 7.58 -0.07
CA MET A 117 5.71 8.17 -0.43
C MET A 117 5.07 8.79 0.80
N ALA A 118 4.49 9.97 0.65
CA ALA A 118 3.83 10.69 1.73
C ALA A 118 2.31 10.73 1.54
N THR A 119 1.55 10.58 2.64
CA THR A 119 0.10 10.81 2.63
C THR A 119 -0.17 12.30 2.48
N ARG A 120 -0.79 12.72 1.40
CA ARG A 120 -1.31 14.08 1.26
C ARG A 120 -2.82 14.08 1.50
N GLY A 121 -3.23 14.10 2.77
CA GLY A 121 -4.53 14.62 3.22
C GLY A 121 -5.83 13.91 2.82
N SER A 122 -5.85 12.88 1.96
CA SER A 122 -7.08 12.17 1.63
C SER A 122 -7.15 10.81 2.33
N MET A 123 -8.24 10.58 3.07
CA MET A 123 -8.55 9.24 3.61
C MET A 123 -8.72 8.27 2.43
N GLY A 124 -7.85 7.26 2.32
CA GLY A 124 -7.84 6.28 1.23
C GLY A 124 -6.91 6.58 0.06
N GLY A 125 -6.47 7.84 -0.15
CA GLY A 125 -5.59 8.22 -1.26
C GLY A 125 -4.21 7.58 -1.21
N LEU A 126 -3.66 7.32 -0.02
CA LEU A 126 -2.35 6.68 0.12
C LEU A 126 -2.34 5.25 -0.44
N ALA A 127 -3.35 4.45 -0.14
CA ALA A 127 -3.45 3.08 -0.64
C ALA A 127 -3.54 3.05 -2.17
N VAL A 128 -4.29 3.99 -2.76
CA VAL A 128 -4.43 4.11 -4.23
C VAL A 128 -3.09 4.50 -4.86
N HIS A 129 -2.43 5.56 -4.38
CA HIS A 129 -1.15 6.00 -4.94
C HIS A 129 -0.02 4.99 -4.70
N THR A 130 -0.03 4.29 -3.57
CA THR A 130 0.92 3.20 -3.29
C THR A 130 0.72 2.03 -4.27
N ALA A 131 -0.54 1.63 -4.52
CA ALA A 131 -0.85 0.60 -5.50
C ALA A 131 -0.43 1.01 -6.92
N GLN A 132 -0.70 2.25 -7.31
CA GLN A 132 -0.28 2.80 -8.60
C GLN A 132 1.24 2.87 -8.74
N ALA A 133 1.95 3.26 -7.68
CA ALA A 133 3.42 3.25 -7.67
C ALA A 133 3.98 1.83 -7.82
N CYS A 134 3.36 0.85 -7.16
CA CYS A 134 3.72 -0.56 -7.33
C CYS A 134 3.45 -1.05 -8.76
N ASP A 135 2.36 -0.60 -9.41
CA ASP A 135 2.07 -0.91 -10.82
C ASP A 135 3.16 -0.37 -11.75
N VAL A 136 3.62 0.87 -11.53
CA VAL A 136 4.70 1.48 -12.34
C VAL A 136 6.03 0.75 -12.12
N LEU A 137 6.35 0.35 -10.89
CA LEU A 137 7.56 -0.40 -10.57
C LEU A 137 7.54 -1.81 -11.19
N ASP A 138 6.40 -2.51 -11.11
CA ASP A 138 6.18 -3.81 -11.74
C ASP A 138 6.37 -3.72 -13.26
N ALA A 139 5.72 -2.74 -13.92
CA ALA A 139 5.86 -2.50 -15.35
C ALA A 139 7.28 -2.09 -15.77
N ALA A 140 8.07 -1.50 -14.86
CA ALA A 140 9.48 -1.17 -15.06
C ALA A 140 10.43 -2.38 -14.85
N GLY A 141 9.89 -3.56 -14.52
CA GLY A 141 10.60 -4.83 -14.43
C GLY A 141 11.22 -5.12 -13.06
N PHE A 142 10.69 -4.58 -11.98
CA PHE A 142 11.05 -5.01 -10.62
C PHE A 142 10.27 -6.28 -10.27
N GLU A 143 10.98 -7.28 -9.75
CA GLU A 143 10.43 -8.62 -9.45
C GLU A 143 9.91 -8.70 -8.02
N ARG A 144 10.53 -7.95 -7.10
CA ARG A 144 10.14 -7.85 -5.69
C ARG A 144 9.85 -6.39 -5.33
N ILE A 145 8.68 -6.14 -4.78
CA ILE A 145 8.28 -4.81 -4.30
C ILE A 145 8.02 -4.90 -2.79
N LEU A 146 8.93 -4.36 -2.00
CA LEU A 146 8.84 -4.30 -0.55
C LEU A 146 8.09 -3.02 -0.15
N ILE A 147 6.95 -3.15 0.52
CA ILE A 147 6.12 -2.02 0.94
C ILE A 147 6.21 -1.92 2.46
N GLU A 148 6.83 -0.86 2.96
CA GLU A 148 7.03 -0.64 4.39
C GLU A 148 6.13 0.47 4.92
N THR A 149 5.50 0.26 6.10
CA THR A 149 4.84 1.33 6.86
C THR A 149 5.78 1.96 7.88
N VAL A 150 5.68 3.27 8.09
CA VAL A 150 6.46 3.96 9.14
C VAL A 150 5.89 3.74 10.55
N GLY A 151 4.76 3.03 10.67
CA GLY A 151 4.30 2.48 11.95
C GLY A 151 3.49 3.43 12.83
N VAL A 152 2.72 4.35 12.23
CA VAL A 152 1.76 5.20 12.96
C VAL A 152 0.44 5.25 12.19
N GLY A 153 -0.64 4.75 12.81
CA GLY A 153 -2.00 4.93 12.32
C GLY A 153 -2.54 3.80 11.42
N GLN A 154 -3.52 4.12 10.57
CA GLN A 154 -4.25 3.17 9.72
C GLN A 154 -3.46 2.64 8.51
N SER A 155 -2.26 3.15 8.27
CA SER A 155 -1.38 2.73 7.15
C SER A 155 -1.03 1.24 7.17
N GLU A 156 -1.12 0.59 8.32
CA GLU A 156 -0.88 -0.86 8.47
C GLU A 156 -1.88 -1.70 7.67
N LEU A 157 -3.16 -1.32 7.66
CA LEU A 157 -4.21 -1.98 6.88
C LEU A 157 -4.07 -1.67 5.38
N GLU A 158 -3.68 -0.45 5.03
CA GLU A 158 -3.50 -0.01 3.64
C GLU A 158 -2.38 -0.79 2.94
N VAL A 159 -1.28 -1.08 3.65
CA VAL A 159 -0.20 -1.92 3.11
C VAL A 159 -0.69 -3.34 2.84
N ALA A 160 -1.47 -3.92 3.75
CA ALA A 160 -2.04 -5.25 3.55
C ALA A 160 -3.00 -5.31 2.35
N GLN A 161 -3.72 -4.22 2.06
CA GLN A 161 -4.58 -4.11 0.88
C GLN A 161 -3.80 -4.04 -0.43
N THR A 162 -2.54 -3.61 -0.40
CA THR A 162 -1.70 -3.46 -1.59
C THR A 162 -0.78 -4.68 -1.81
N ALA A 163 -0.36 -5.34 -0.74
CA ALA A 163 0.57 -6.46 -0.77
C ALA A 163 -0.09 -7.79 -1.19
N ASP A 164 0.68 -8.70 -1.77
CA ASP A 164 0.29 -10.09 -2.02
C ASP A 164 0.50 -10.95 -0.77
N SER A 165 1.52 -10.61 0.03
CA SER A 165 1.87 -11.26 1.29
C SER A 165 2.29 -10.21 2.32
N THR A 166 1.79 -10.31 3.55
CA THR A 166 2.04 -9.33 4.60
C THR A 166 2.70 -9.96 5.81
N ALA A 167 3.88 -9.44 6.18
CA ALA A 167 4.55 -9.76 7.43
C ALA A 167 4.28 -8.68 8.48
N VAL A 168 3.75 -9.11 9.63
CA VAL A 168 3.60 -8.26 10.81
C VAL A 168 4.81 -8.44 11.71
N VAL A 169 5.58 -7.36 11.86
CA VAL A 169 6.84 -7.33 12.63
C VAL A 169 6.57 -6.80 14.02
N LEU A 170 6.91 -7.59 15.02
CA LEU A 170 6.77 -7.30 16.45
C LEU A 170 8.15 -7.41 17.13
N VAL A 171 8.23 -6.96 18.39
CA VAL A 171 9.43 -7.07 19.22
C VAL A 171 9.12 -7.76 20.55
N PRO A 172 10.15 -8.31 21.25
CA PRO A 172 9.96 -9.02 22.52
C PRO A 172 9.44 -8.16 23.66
N GLU A 173 9.63 -6.84 23.59
CA GLU A 173 9.25 -5.91 24.66
C GLU A 173 7.75 -5.95 24.92
N SER A 174 7.40 -5.93 26.17
CA SER A 174 6.09 -6.23 26.75
C SER A 174 4.93 -5.44 26.12
N GLY A 175 3.95 -6.16 25.64
CA GLY A 175 2.66 -5.61 25.19
C GLY A 175 2.45 -5.66 23.68
N ASP A 176 3.48 -5.76 22.83
CA ASP A 176 3.31 -5.75 21.37
C ASP A 176 2.44 -6.90 20.86
N ALA A 177 2.61 -8.11 21.42
CA ALA A 177 1.73 -9.25 21.08
C ALA A 177 0.27 -8.97 21.44
N VAL A 178 0.01 -8.35 22.60
CA VAL A 178 -1.33 -7.95 23.03
C VAL A 178 -1.86 -6.77 22.20
N GLN A 179 -0.99 -5.83 21.84
CA GLN A 179 -1.37 -4.71 20.97
C GLN A 179 -1.68 -5.19 19.54
N ALA A 180 -0.92 -6.14 19.00
CA ALA A 180 -1.20 -6.75 17.70
C ALA A 180 -2.57 -7.43 17.67
N MET A 181 -2.97 -8.10 18.76
CA MET A 181 -4.30 -8.69 18.89
C MET A 181 -5.41 -7.62 18.90
N LYS A 182 -5.17 -6.48 19.56
CA LYS A 182 -6.15 -5.38 19.67
C LYS A 182 -6.26 -4.54 18.40
N ALA A 183 -5.18 -4.39 17.64
CA ALA A 183 -5.10 -3.51 16.48
C ALA A 183 -5.61 -4.13 15.16
N GLY A 184 -6.18 -5.34 15.17
CA GLY A 184 -6.60 -6.02 13.94
C GLY A 184 -5.44 -6.57 13.09
N LEU A 185 -4.18 -6.43 13.55
CA LEU A 185 -3.00 -6.93 12.83
C LEU A 185 -3.00 -8.44 12.65
N MET A 186 -3.72 -9.16 13.51
CA MET A 186 -3.93 -10.60 13.39
C MET A 186 -4.71 -10.98 12.13
N GLU A 187 -5.52 -10.05 11.59
CA GLU A 187 -6.40 -10.31 10.44
C GLU A 187 -5.70 -10.14 9.11
N ILE A 188 -4.66 -9.31 9.08
CA ILE A 188 -3.92 -8.96 7.87
C ILE A 188 -2.63 -9.74 7.70
N ALA A 189 -2.16 -10.44 8.76
CA ALA A 189 -0.91 -11.16 8.75
C ALA A 189 -0.98 -12.45 7.95
N ASP A 190 -0.11 -12.61 6.97
CA ASP A 190 0.22 -13.89 6.34
C ASP A 190 1.43 -14.53 7.04
N LEU A 191 2.30 -13.71 7.67
CA LEU A 191 3.46 -14.13 8.49
C LEU A 191 3.58 -13.23 9.71
N PHE A 192 4.06 -13.79 10.83
CA PHE A 192 4.52 -13.01 11.98
C PHE A 192 6.03 -13.08 12.12
N VAL A 193 6.64 -11.95 12.44
CA VAL A 193 8.08 -11.83 12.67
C VAL A 193 8.33 -11.21 14.04
N ILE A 194 8.97 -11.92 14.93
CA ILE A 194 9.49 -11.36 16.18
C ILE A 194 10.91 -10.91 15.91
N ASN A 195 11.07 -9.62 15.62
CA ASN A 195 12.39 -9.03 15.37
C ASN A 195 13.10 -8.68 16.68
N LYS A 196 14.39 -8.38 16.60
CA LYS A 196 15.27 -8.20 17.78
C LYS A 196 15.26 -9.45 18.69
N SER A 197 15.28 -10.62 18.08
CA SER A 197 15.25 -11.91 18.78
C SER A 197 16.57 -12.22 19.55
N ASP A 198 17.54 -11.34 19.44
CA ASP A 198 18.74 -11.28 20.29
C ASP A 198 18.44 -10.77 21.71
N ARG A 199 17.26 -10.18 21.93
CA ARG A 199 16.80 -9.70 23.24
C ARG A 199 16.04 -10.77 24.00
N GLU A 200 16.05 -10.65 25.32
CA GLU A 200 15.31 -11.54 26.21
C GLU A 200 13.80 -11.47 25.94
N GLY A 201 13.11 -12.61 26.03
CA GLY A 201 11.65 -12.70 25.85
C GLY A 201 11.18 -13.00 24.44
N ALA A 202 12.06 -13.12 23.45
CA ALA A 202 11.68 -13.37 22.07
C ALA A 202 10.88 -14.67 21.89
N ASP A 203 11.32 -15.77 22.52
CA ASP A 203 10.60 -17.06 22.48
C ASP A 203 9.24 -16.98 23.15
N ARG A 204 9.13 -16.23 24.26
CA ARG A 204 7.87 -16.02 24.97
C ARG A 204 6.88 -15.22 24.10
N ALA A 205 7.35 -14.17 23.43
CA ALA A 205 6.54 -13.40 22.51
C ALA A 205 6.05 -14.26 21.32
N ALA A 206 6.95 -15.04 20.73
CA ALA A 206 6.60 -15.97 19.66
C ALA A 206 5.55 -16.99 20.10
N GLN A 207 5.72 -17.56 21.30
CA GLN A 207 4.75 -18.52 21.85
C GLN A 207 3.37 -17.89 22.12
N ALA A 208 3.35 -16.64 22.60
CA ALA A 208 2.09 -15.91 22.80
C ALA A 208 1.31 -15.73 21.49
N ILE A 209 2.00 -15.34 20.40
CA ILE A 209 1.39 -15.22 19.07
C ILE A 209 0.92 -16.58 18.56
N ARG A 210 1.72 -17.64 18.67
CA ARG A 210 1.31 -19.00 18.27
C ARG A 210 0.05 -19.44 19.01
N SER A 211 -0.01 -19.21 20.32
CA SER A 211 -1.19 -19.54 21.14
C SER A 211 -2.43 -18.77 20.69
N ALA A 212 -2.29 -17.47 20.39
CA ALA A 212 -3.38 -16.64 19.89
C ALA A 212 -3.89 -17.12 18.51
N LEU A 213 -2.98 -17.50 17.62
CA LEU A 213 -3.32 -18.06 16.30
C LEU A 213 -4.06 -19.40 16.43
N HIS A 214 -3.73 -20.24 17.41
CA HIS A 214 -4.43 -21.49 17.66
C HIS A 214 -5.85 -21.30 18.18
N LEU A 215 -6.11 -20.23 18.93
CA LEU A 215 -7.46 -19.91 19.45
C LEU A 215 -8.38 -19.31 18.38
N ARG A 216 -7.82 -18.81 17.28
CA ARG A 216 -8.58 -18.25 16.18
C ARG A 216 -9.18 -19.36 15.31
N ALA A 217 -10.45 -19.23 14.94
CA ALA A 217 -11.06 -20.13 13.95
C ALA A 217 -10.24 -20.06 12.63
N ARG A 218 -9.86 -21.21 12.10
CA ARG A 218 -9.14 -21.29 10.83
C ARG A 218 -10.03 -20.80 9.70
N THR A 219 -9.71 -19.65 9.13
CA THR A 219 -10.38 -19.07 7.96
C THR A 219 -9.65 -19.40 6.65
N SER A 220 -8.45 -19.99 6.73
CA SER A 220 -7.57 -20.32 5.60
C SER A 220 -6.84 -21.64 5.87
N GLU A 221 -6.49 -22.35 4.80
CA GLU A 221 -5.61 -23.54 4.84
C GLU A 221 -4.14 -23.16 5.08
N TRP A 222 -3.76 -21.88 4.85
CA TRP A 222 -2.43 -21.40 5.16
C TRP A 222 -2.19 -21.33 6.67
N VAL A 223 -1.15 -22.03 7.11
CA VAL A 223 -0.69 -21.97 8.51
C VAL A 223 0.27 -20.82 8.67
N ILE A 224 -0.16 -19.77 9.35
CA ILE A 224 0.63 -18.54 9.54
C ILE A 224 1.89 -18.87 10.35
N PRO A 225 3.11 -18.72 9.77
CA PRO A 225 4.35 -18.97 10.50
C PRO A 225 4.70 -17.81 11.44
N VAL A 226 5.36 -18.13 12.55
CA VAL A 226 5.92 -17.15 13.50
C VAL A 226 7.44 -17.33 13.51
N LEU A 227 8.15 -16.37 12.95
CA LEU A 227 9.59 -16.39 12.72
C LEU A 227 10.33 -15.49 13.71
N LEU A 228 11.57 -15.85 14.03
CA LEU A 228 12.46 -15.06 14.88
C LEU A 228 13.55 -14.43 14.00
N THR A 229 13.72 -13.10 14.08
CA THR A 229 14.78 -12.40 13.35
C THR A 229 15.56 -11.46 14.25
N ALA A 230 16.83 -11.27 13.96
CA ALA A 230 17.65 -10.17 14.48
C ALA A 230 18.22 -9.43 13.26
N ALA A 231 17.43 -8.53 12.69
CA ALA A 231 17.72 -7.89 11.42
C ALA A 231 19.03 -7.09 11.41
N SER A 232 19.44 -6.55 12.58
CA SER A 232 20.71 -5.81 12.72
C SER A 232 21.96 -6.65 12.42
N ILE A 233 21.86 -7.97 12.56
CA ILE A 233 22.95 -8.94 12.32
C ILE A 233 22.60 -9.97 11.25
N GLY A 234 21.51 -9.75 10.49
CA GLY A 234 21.06 -10.62 9.40
C GLY A 234 20.48 -11.98 9.83
N ARG A 235 20.40 -12.29 11.14
CA ARG A 235 19.92 -13.59 11.62
C ARG A 235 18.41 -13.76 11.36
N GLY A 236 18.02 -14.92 10.82
CA GLY A 236 16.62 -15.27 10.54
C GLY A 236 16.04 -14.61 9.29
N VAL A 237 16.82 -13.82 8.53
CA VAL A 237 16.34 -13.12 7.35
C VAL A 237 16.16 -14.08 6.18
N ASN A 238 17.07 -15.01 5.97
CA ASN A 238 16.93 -16.01 4.91
C ASN A 238 15.70 -16.91 5.15
N GLU A 239 15.46 -17.34 6.38
CA GLU A 239 14.28 -18.10 6.78
C GLU A 239 12.98 -17.31 6.52
N LEU A 240 13.02 -15.99 6.70
CA LEU A 240 11.88 -15.12 6.37
C LEU A 240 11.66 -15.04 4.86
N VAL A 241 12.73 -14.90 4.06
CA VAL A 241 12.62 -14.94 2.59
C VAL A 241 12.02 -16.28 2.14
N GLU A 242 12.51 -17.39 2.65
CA GLU A 242 11.95 -18.72 2.34
C GLU A 242 10.49 -18.86 2.74
N ALA A 243 10.07 -18.24 3.86
CA ALA A 243 8.68 -18.25 4.27
C ALA A 243 7.80 -17.44 3.30
N PHE A 244 8.28 -16.30 2.79
CA PHE A 244 7.61 -15.56 1.73
C PHE A 244 7.49 -16.36 0.43
N GLU A 245 8.57 -17.04 0.03
CA GLU A 245 8.55 -17.87 -1.18
C GLU A 245 7.56 -19.06 -1.03
N ARG A 246 7.53 -19.71 0.15
CA ARG A 246 6.52 -20.75 0.42
C ARG A 246 5.10 -20.22 0.39
N HIS A 247 4.88 -18.99 0.91
CA HIS A 247 3.56 -18.38 0.84
C HIS A 247 3.17 -18.02 -0.60
N LEU A 248 4.10 -17.49 -1.41
CA LEU A 248 3.87 -17.22 -2.82
C LEU A 248 3.50 -18.50 -3.58
N ALA A 249 4.25 -19.59 -3.36
CA ALA A 249 3.97 -20.89 -3.97
C ALA A 249 2.56 -21.36 -3.60
N TRP A 250 2.19 -21.34 -2.31
CA TRP A 250 0.86 -21.70 -1.85
C TRP A 250 -0.24 -20.83 -2.47
N LEU A 251 -0.03 -19.50 -2.51
CA LEU A 251 -0.99 -18.55 -3.12
C LEU A 251 -1.22 -18.87 -4.61
N THR A 252 -0.15 -19.25 -5.32
CA THR A 252 -0.19 -19.57 -6.74
C THR A 252 -0.88 -20.91 -6.99
N GLU A 253 -0.47 -21.97 -6.28
CA GLU A 253 -1.01 -23.33 -6.41
C GLU A 253 -2.51 -23.38 -6.08
N THR A 254 -2.97 -22.59 -5.13
CA THR A 254 -4.39 -22.53 -4.73
C THR A 254 -5.22 -21.54 -5.57
N GLY A 255 -4.62 -20.82 -6.51
CA GLY A 255 -5.27 -19.74 -7.27
C GLY A 255 -5.68 -18.54 -6.37
N THR A 256 -5.18 -18.49 -5.12
CA THR A 256 -5.52 -17.43 -4.17
C THR A 256 -4.87 -16.12 -4.56
N LEU A 257 -3.67 -16.15 -5.18
CA LEU A 257 -2.98 -14.95 -5.66
C LEU A 257 -3.84 -14.18 -6.67
N GLU A 258 -4.31 -14.86 -7.70
CA GLU A 258 -5.15 -14.25 -8.74
C GLU A 258 -6.48 -13.74 -8.19
N ARG A 259 -7.11 -14.50 -7.28
CA ARG A 259 -8.35 -14.08 -6.62
C ARG A 259 -8.16 -12.82 -5.79
N ARG A 260 -7.08 -12.73 -4.97
CA ARG A 260 -6.73 -11.53 -4.19
C ARG A 260 -6.45 -10.34 -5.10
N ARG A 261 -5.69 -10.53 -6.18
CA ARG A 261 -5.36 -9.47 -7.14
C ARG A 261 -6.60 -8.95 -7.87
N ARG A 262 -7.49 -9.84 -8.32
CA ARG A 262 -8.77 -9.47 -8.93
C ARG A 262 -9.63 -8.66 -7.97
N GLN A 263 -9.79 -9.11 -6.73
CA GLN A 263 -10.56 -8.41 -5.72
C GLN A 263 -10.02 -7.00 -5.45
N ARG A 264 -8.70 -6.82 -5.41
CA ARG A 264 -8.07 -5.49 -5.28
C ARG A 264 -8.37 -4.59 -6.47
N LEU A 265 -8.33 -5.13 -7.70
CA LEU A 265 -8.69 -4.37 -8.90
C LEU A 265 -10.17 -3.96 -8.89
N GLU A 266 -11.07 -4.82 -8.45
CA GLU A 266 -12.50 -4.52 -8.30
C GLU A 266 -12.71 -3.39 -7.28
N GLN A 267 -12.11 -3.50 -6.09
CA GLN A 267 -12.18 -2.45 -5.06
C GLN A 267 -11.62 -1.11 -5.54
N ARG A 268 -10.50 -1.15 -6.27
CA ARG A 268 -9.89 0.05 -6.86
C ARG A 268 -10.80 0.67 -7.92
N LEU A 269 -11.39 -0.14 -8.81
CA LEU A 269 -12.35 0.34 -9.80
C LEU A 269 -13.54 1.02 -9.12
N GLU A 270 -14.14 0.38 -8.09
CA GLU A 270 -15.23 0.99 -7.33
C GLU A 270 -14.83 2.33 -6.69
N SER A 271 -13.64 2.41 -6.12
CA SER A 271 -13.13 3.64 -5.51
C SER A 271 -12.97 4.75 -6.54
N LEU A 272 -12.35 4.46 -7.68
CA LEU A 272 -12.19 5.41 -8.78
C LEU A 272 -13.53 5.88 -9.36
N VAL A 273 -14.51 4.97 -9.51
CA VAL A 273 -15.86 5.32 -9.96
C VAL A 273 -16.54 6.24 -8.96
N ARG A 274 -16.47 5.94 -7.65
CA ARG A 274 -17.03 6.79 -6.59
C ARG A 274 -16.41 8.19 -6.59
N GLU A 275 -15.09 8.27 -6.72
CA GLU A 275 -14.36 9.53 -6.78
C GLU A 275 -14.78 10.36 -7.99
N ARG A 276 -14.82 9.75 -9.17
CA ARG A 276 -15.25 10.42 -10.41
C ARG A 276 -16.71 10.91 -10.32
N LEU A 277 -17.61 10.06 -9.82
CA LEU A 277 -19.00 10.43 -9.63
C LEU A 277 -19.15 11.56 -8.60
N TRP A 278 -18.33 11.56 -7.55
CA TRP A 278 -18.31 12.65 -6.57
C TRP A 278 -17.83 13.97 -7.18
N GLU A 279 -16.72 13.93 -7.94
CA GLU A 279 -16.18 15.11 -8.63
C GLU A 279 -17.22 15.69 -9.63
N ASP A 280 -17.80 14.83 -10.47
CA ASP A 280 -18.83 15.22 -11.44
C ASP A 280 -20.03 15.81 -10.73
N PHE A 281 -20.52 15.16 -9.68
CA PHE A 281 -21.62 15.68 -8.87
C PHE A 281 -21.27 17.02 -8.23
N ARG A 282 -20.10 17.13 -7.59
CA ARG A 282 -19.67 18.35 -6.89
C ARG A 282 -19.48 19.53 -7.85
N SER A 283 -19.03 19.28 -9.07
CA SER A 283 -18.88 20.30 -10.11
C SER A 283 -20.25 20.86 -10.60
N GLN A 284 -21.30 20.05 -10.53
CA GLN A 284 -22.65 20.43 -10.96
C GLN A 284 -23.47 21.12 -9.86
N VAL A 285 -23.09 20.94 -8.58
CA VAL A 285 -23.76 21.59 -7.45
C VAL A 285 -23.29 23.05 -7.33
N PRO A 286 -24.22 24.05 -7.49
CA PRO A 286 -23.86 25.45 -7.30
C PRO A 286 -23.25 25.72 -5.91
N GLU A 287 -22.21 26.53 -5.84
CA GLU A 287 -21.50 26.84 -4.59
C GLU A 287 -22.46 27.40 -3.52
N GLY A 288 -23.46 28.21 -3.94
CA GLY A 288 -24.52 28.71 -3.05
C GLY A 288 -25.34 27.59 -2.43
N ALA A 289 -25.79 26.61 -3.23
CA ALA A 289 -26.60 25.50 -2.74
C ALA A 289 -25.82 24.60 -1.76
N TRP A 290 -24.52 24.43 -1.99
CA TRP A 290 -23.64 23.70 -1.06
C TRP A 290 -23.47 24.45 0.25
N ARG A 291 -23.24 25.77 0.20
CA ARG A 291 -23.09 26.63 1.39
C ARG A 291 -24.37 26.67 2.22
N ASP A 292 -25.54 26.79 1.55
CA ASP A 292 -26.85 26.79 2.22
C ASP A 292 -27.12 25.45 2.93
N ALA A 293 -26.73 24.33 2.29
CA ALA A 293 -26.83 23.01 2.91
C ALA A 293 -25.97 22.92 4.17
N LEU A 294 -24.72 23.41 4.13
CA LEU A 294 -23.83 23.44 5.30
C LEU A 294 -24.38 24.33 6.42
N ALA A 295 -24.95 25.50 6.09
CA ALA A 295 -25.61 26.37 7.06
C ALA A 295 -26.80 25.69 7.74
N THR A 296 -27.64 25.00 6.94
CA THR A 296 -28.80 24.23 7.43
C THR A 296 -28.37 23.11 8.38
N LEU A 297 -27.24 22.44 8.11
CA LEU A 297 -26.63 21.44 9.02
C LEU A 297 -26.13 22.07 10.31
N GLY A 298 -25.42 23.19 10.22
CA GLY A 298 -24.90 23.91 11.40
C GLY A 298 -26.01 24.35 12.35
N GLU A 299 -27.15 24.78 11.81
CA GLU A 299 -28.35 25.16 12.57
C GLU A 299 -29.22 23.96 12.99
N ARG A 300 -28.85 22.72 12.63
CA ARG A 300 -29.58 21.47 12.91
C ARG A 300 -31.04 21.46 12.45
N ARG A 301 -31.34 22.18 11.37
CA ARG A 301 -32.71 22.25 10.83
C ARG A 301 -33.09 21.02 10.01
N GLU A 302 -32.10 20.37 9.40
CA GLU A 302 -32.30 19.18 8.56
C GLU A 302 -31.16 18.17 8.79
N THR A 303 -31.44 16.88 8.65
CA THR A 303 -30.44 15.84 8.85
C THR A 303 -29.50 15.71 7.64
N PRO A 304 -28.25 15.25 7.83
CA PRO A 304 -27.32 14.98 6.72
C PRO A 304 -27.93 14.09 5.63
N ASN A 305 -28.68 13.06 6.03
CA ASN A 305 -29.31 12.13 5.09
C ASN A 305 -30.32 12.83 4.17
N ARG A 306 -31.21 13.64 4.71
CA ARG A 306 -32.20 14.40 3.91
C ARG A 306 -31.54 15.43 3.00
N LEU A 307 -30.50 16.11 3.50
CA LEU A 307 -29.73 17.06 2.70
C LEU A 307 -28.99 16.38 1.56
N ALA A 308 -28.38 15.21 1.81
CA ALA A 308 -27.72 14.43 0.77
C ALA A 308 -28.72 14.00 -0.33
N GLU A 309 -29.89 13.47 0.05
CA GLU A 309 -30.94 13.11 -0.91
C GLU A 309 -31.40 14.33 -1.73
N ARG A 310 -31.60 15.50 -1.09
CA ARG A 310 -32.01 16.72 -1.76
C ARG A 310 -30.95 17.21 -2.74
N LEU A 311 -29.68 17.22 -2.33
CA LEU A 311 -28.58 17.64 -3.19
C LEU A 311 -28.42 16.71 -4.40
N VAL A 312 -28.54 15.40 -4.21
CA VAL A 312 -28.45 14.41 -5.30
C VAL A 312 -29.62 14.58 -6.28
N ARG A 313 -30.84 14.79 -5.79
CA ARG A 313 -32.03 15.02 -6.67
C ARG A 313 -31.93 16.31 -7.46
N ASN A 314 -31.36 17.37 -6.89
CA ASN A 314 -31.31 18.69 -7.50
C ASN A 314 -30.00 18.94 -8.26
N GLY A 315 -28.93 18.25 -7.95
CA GLY A 315 -27.60 18.40 -8.54
C GLY A 315 -27.15 17.22 -9.40
N GLY A 316 -27.93 16.12 -9.43
CA GLY A 316 -27.57 14.96 -10.27
C GLY A 316 -27.80 15.23 -11.76
N PRO A 317 -27.07 14.54 -12.66
CA PRO A 317 -27.30 14.66 -14.09
C PRO A 317 -28.77 14.34 -14.39
N LYS A 318 -29.47 15.29 -15.04
CA LYS A 318 -30.79 15.03 -15.51
C LYS A 318 -30.73 13.83 -16.48
N PRO A 319 -31.59 12.80 -16.32
CA PRO A 319 -31.61 11.71 -17.28
C PRO A 319 -31.81 12.33 -18.66
N GLY A 320 -30.86 12.05 -19.57
CA GLY A 320 -30.96 12.45 -20.96
C GLY A 320 -32.32 12.00 -21.53
N PRO A 321 -32.84 12.69 -22.55
CA PRO A 321 -34.12 12.30 -23.15
C PRO A 321 -34.03 10.83 -23.53
N THR A 322 -34.90 10.02 -22.96
CA THR A 322 -35.10 8.63 -23.36
C THR A 322 -35.54 8.65 -24.83
N GLU A 323 -34.67 8.22 -25.74
CA GLU A 323 -35.06 7.92 -27.10
C GLU A 323 -36.21 6.90 -27.04
N PRO A 324 -37.34 7.17 -27.74
CA PRO A 324 -38.43 6.21 -27.78
C PRO A 324 -37.92 4.93 -28.47
N ARG A 325 -38.01 3.80 -27.76
CA ARG A 325 -37.81 2.49 -28.38
C ARG A 325 -38.89 2.32 -29.44
N GLU A 326 -38.49 2.42 -30.69
CA GLU A 326 -39.32 1.97 -31.80
C GLU A 326 -39.56 0.46 -31.64
N HIS A 327 -40.84 0.11 -31.65
CA HIS A 327 -41.35 -1.28 -31.65
C HIS A 327 -41.22 -1.92 -33.04
#